data_b40a3284cebe71405bdd6b168b67b75a
#
_entry.id   b40a3284cebe71405bdd6b168b67b75a
#
_cell.length_a   1.000
_cell.length_b   1.000
_cell.length_c   1.000
_cell.angle_alpha   90.00
_cell.angle_beta   90.00
_cell.angle_gamma   90.00
#
_symmetry.space_group_name_H-M   'P 1'
#
loop_
_entity.id
_entity.type
_entity.pdbx_description
1 polymer ?
#
loop_
_entity_poly.entity_id
_entity_poly.type
_entity_poly.pdbx_seq_one_letter_code
_entity_poly.pdbx_strand_id
1 'polypeptide(L)'
;ATFEEIREYPLTAFVRFFSNHGLLETKQDRRPKWRTVSGGSKSYVDRIAADFSDNILLNTSVVGVTRSPEGVSIFTEDGETHSFDHVVFASHSNQALAMLNDPTSDERTLLSSIRYEYNRAVLHTDESMMPRRRRAWASWNYISAGKEDQSQLVCLSYWMNLLQNIDRDYPVFVTLNPHRDPDPAKTIRSFDYEHPIFDQKALDAQKQLWALQGSNRTWYCGAYFGYGFHEDGLQSGLAVAEQLGGLKRPWTVDNESGRICMAGLVDTPSTVQEAA
;
A
#
# COMPACT_ATOMS: atom_id res chain seq x y z
N ALA A 1 -4.90 4.11 -13.20
CA ALA A 1 -5.78 5.26 -13.48
C ALA A 1 -5.73 5.60 -14.95
N THR A 2 -6.87 5.95 -15.53
CA THR A 2 -6.98 6.54 -16.87
C THR A 2 -6.69 8.04 -16.81
N PHE A 3 -6.53 8.70 -17.96
CA PHE A 3 -6.38 10.16 -18.00
C PHE A 3 -7.62 10.91 -17.51
N GLU A 4 -8.82 10.34 -17.65
CA GLU A 4 -10.06 10.94 -17.15
C GLU A 4 -10.11 10.85 -15.62
N GLU A 5 -9.74 9.73 -15.05
CA GLU A 5 -9.68 9.53 -13.58
C GLU A 5 -8.66 10.44 -12.90
N ILE A 6 -7.55 10.79 -13.59
CA ILE A 6 -6.58 11.77 -13.06
C ILE A 6 -7.22 13.15 -12.82
N ARG A 7 -8.23 13.54 -13.63
CA ARG A 7 -8.94 14.83 -13.43
C ARG A 7 -9.86 14.80 -12.22
N GLU A 8 -10.34 13.64 -11.83
CA GLU A 8 -11.18 13.45 -10.65
C GLU A 8 -10.36 13.24 -9.37
N TYR A 9 -9.03 13.10 -9.51
CA TYR A 9 -8.15 12.87 -8.39
C TYR A 9 -8.09 14.11 -7.47
N PRO A 10 -8.37 13.95 -6.16
CA PRO A 10 -8.41 15.09 -5.24
C PRO A 10 -7.09 15.86 -5.21
N LEU A 11 -7.17 17.19 -5.36
CA LEU A 11 -5.99 18.06 -5.35
C LEU A 11 -5.15 17.89 -4.08
N THR A 12 -5.78 17.63 -2.95
CA THR A 12 -5.09 17.37 -1.66
C THR A 12 -4.20 16.15 -1.73
N ALA A 13 -4.66 15.05 -2.34
CA ALA A 13 -3.88 13.84 -2.52
C ALA A 13 -2.73 14.06 -3.51
N PHE A 14 -2.98 14.80 -4.60
CA PHE A 14 -1.96 15.20 -5.57
C PHE A 14 -0.85 16.04 -4.91
N VAL A 15 -1.21 17.11 -4.21
CA VAL A 15 -0.26 18.00 -3.52
C VAL A 15 0.54 17.22 -2.47
N ARG A 16 -0.12 16.32 -1.72
CA ARG A 16 0.54 15.47 -0.72
C ARG A 16 1.58 14.55 -1.38
N PHE A 17 1.23 13.91 -2.49
CA PHE A 17 2.17 13.07 -3.26
C PHE A 17 3.41 13.88 -3.67
N PHE A 18 3.23 15.04 -4.30
CA PHE A 18 4.33 15.87 -4.77
C PHE A 18 5.19 16.40 -3.62
N SER A 19 4.56 16.80 -2.51
CA SER A 19 5.26 17.27 -1.32
C SER A 19 6.10 16.16 -0.68
N ASN A 20 5.52 14.97 -0.46
CA ASN A 20 6.21 13.83 0.15
C ASN A 20 7.41 13.35 -0.66
N HIS A 21 7.36 13.51 -1.99
CA HIS A 21 8.45 13.13 -2.88
C HIS A 21 9.45 14.28 -3.15
N GLY A 22 9.26 15.44 -2.52
CA GLY A 22 10.10 16.62 -2.74
C GLY A 22 10.02 17.16 -4.17
N LEU A 23 8.96 16.84 -4.92
CA LEU A 23 8.79 17.28 -6.31
C LEU A 23 8.41 18.76 -6.42
N LEU A 24 7.88 19.34 -5.34
CA LEU A 24 7.60 20.79 -5.23
C LEU A 24 8.84 21.61 -4.83
N GLU A 25 9.94 20.93 -4.41
CA GLU A 25 11.16 21.62 -4.01
C GLU A 25 11.96 22.04 -5.23
N THR A 26 12.17 23.34 -5.39
CA THR A 26 12.91 23.92 -6.51
C THR A 26 14.43 23.92 -6.29
N LYS A 27 14.87 23.89 -5.03
CA LYS A 27 16.28 23.87 -4.67
C LYS A 27 16.80 22.44 -4.63
N GLN A 28 17.79 22.14 -5.45
CA GLN A 28 18.32 20.77 -5.61
C GLN A 28 18.94 20.22 -4.32
N ASP A 29 19.54 21.06 -3.51
CA ASP A 29 20.15 20.70 -2.21
C ASP A 29 19.13 20.32 -1.13
N ARG A 30 17.86 20.75 -1.29
CA ARG A 30 16.75 20.44 -0.37
C ARG A 30 15.92 19.23 -0.80
N ARG A 31 16.14 18.71 -2.00
CA ARG A 31 15.44 17.51 -2.46
C ARG A 31 15.87 16.28 -1.65
N PRO A 32 14.92 15.42 -1.25
CA PRO A 32 15.24 14.20 -0.52
C PRO A 32 16.14 13.30 -1.39
N LYS A 33 17.17 12.74 -0.77
CA LYS A 33 18.00 11.71 -1.43
C LYS A 33 17.23 10.41 -1.46
N TRP A 34 16.88 9.96 -2.65
CA TRP A 34 16.24 8.68 -2.84
C TRP A 34 17.20 7.54 -2.46
N ARG A 35 16.68 6.56 -1.75
CA ARG A 35 17.43 5.40 -1.29
C ARG A 35 16.60 4.15 -1.54
N THR A 36 17.28 3.02 -1.73
CA THR A 36 16.68 1.70 -1.76
C THR A 36 17.41 0.78 -0.79
N VAL A 37 16.72 -0.27 -0.36
CA VAL A 37 17.33 -1.28 0.53
C VAL A 37 18.23 -2.18 -0.30
N SER A 38 19.51 -2.26 0.08
CA SER A 38 20.45 -3.19 -0.55
C SER A 38 19.97 -4.63 -0.36
N GLY A 39 19.90 -5.39 -1.46
CA GLY A 39 19.37 -6.76 -1.45
C GLY A 39 17.84 -6.83 -1.57
N GLY A 40 17.15 -5.69 -1.74
CA GLY A 40 15.69 -5.63 -1.91
C GLY A 40 14.90 -5.73 -0.61
N SER A 41 13.58 -5.61 -0.72
CA SER A 41 12.66 -5.60 0.43
C SER A 41 12.69 -6.91 1.22
N LYS A 42 12.97 -8.04 0.57
CA LYS A 42 13.05 -9.35 1.23
C LYS A 42 14.02 -9.35 2.41
N SER A 43 15.13 -8.61 2.31
CA SER A 43 16.15 -8.56 3.37
C SER A 43 15.64 -8.02 4.70
N TYR A 44 14.79 -7.00 4.70
CA TYR A 44 14.19 -6.50 5.95
C TYR A 44 12.96 -7.32 6.38
N VAL A 45 12.20 -7.86 5.43
CA VAL A 45 11.06 -8.75 5.73
C VAL A 45 11.56 -10.00 6.47
N ASP A 46 12.58 -10.67 5.95
CA ASP A 46 13.18 -11.85 6.58
C ASP A 46 13.67 -11.53 8.01
N ARG A 47 14.26 -10.35 8.19
CA ARG A 47 14.78 -9.93 9.50
C ARG A 47 13.67 -9.63 10.51
N ILE A 48 12.58 -8.99 10.08
CA ILE A 48 11.41 -8.72 10.94
C ILE A 48 10.70 -10.02 11.28
N ALA A 49 10.54 -10.94 10.31
CA ALA A 49 9.82 -12.18 10.49
C ALA A 49 10.59 -13.22 11.33
N ALA A 50 11.91 -13.09 11.49
CA ALA A 50 12.75 -14.08 12.14
C ALA A 50 12.30 -14.41 13.58
N ASP A 51 11.87 -13.39 14.33
CA ASP A 51 11.51 -13.54 15.76
C ASP A 51 10.17 -14.28 15.97
N PHE A 52 9.34 -14.40 14.92
CA PHE A 52 8.03 -15.07 14.99
C PHE A 52 7.76 -16.00 13.79
N SER A 53 8.81 -16.46 13.14
CA SER A 53 8.73 -17.32 11.94
C SER A 53 7.88 -18.58 12.15
N ASP A 54 7.93 -19.16 13.34
CA ASP A 54 7.17 -20.38 13.67
C ASP A 54 5.64 -20.13 13.78
N ASN A 55 5.24 -18.87 13.86
CA ASN A 55 3.83 -18.44 13.90
C ASN A 55 3.32 -17.96 12.53
N ILE A 56 4.13 -18.06 11.48
CA ILE A 56 3.75 -17.67 10.12
C ILE A 56 3.28 -18.90 9.35
N LEU A 57 2.00 -18.93 8.99
CA LEU A 57 1.42 -19.96 8.13
C LEU A 57 1.43 -19.43 6.68
N LEU A 58 2.31 -19.99 5.85
CA LEU A 58 2.37 -19.68 4.41
C LEU A 58 1.42 -20.59 3.63
N ASN A 59 0.96 -20.10 2.46
CA ASN A 59 0.02 -20.82 1.59
C ASN A 59 -1.28 -21.22 2.31
N THR A 60 -1.70 -20.43 3.30
CA THR A 60 -2.89 -20.64 4.11
C THR A 60 -3.86 -19.49 3.85
N SER A 61 -4.73 -19.69 2.86
CA SER A 61 -5.73 -18.69 2.47
C SER A 61 -6.87 -18.64 3.48
N VAL A 62 -7.12 -17.47 4.06
CA VAL A 62 -8.30 -17.23 4.91
C VAL A 62 -9.51 -16.99 4.00
N VAL A 63 -10.55 -17.79 4.19
CA VAL A 63 -11.80 -17.71 3.42
C VAL A 63 -12.98 -17.14 4.21
N GLY A 64 -12.87 -17.10 5.54
CA GLY A 64 -13.93 -16.56 6.39
C GLY A 64 -13.45 -16.22 7.79
N VAL A 65 -14.09 -15.23 8.39
CA VAL A 65 -13.90 -14.82 9.79
C VAL A 65 -15.26 -14.61 10.42
N THR A 66 -15.50 -15.26 11.55
CA THR A 66 -16.70 -15.06 12.37
C THR A 66 -16.31 -14.60 13.77
N ARG A 67 -17.04 -13.63 14.28
CA ARG A 67 -16.74 -12.99 15.56
C ARG A 67 -17.84 -13.29 16.56
N SER A 68 -17.45 -13.50 17.83
CA SER A 68 -18.38 -13.70 18.94
C SER A 68 -17.88 -12.95 20.20
N PRO A 69 -18.70 -12.85 21.25
CA PRO A 69 -18.24 -12.30 22.52
C PRO A 69 -17.05 -13.06 23.12
N GLU A 70 -16.91 -14.34 22.81
CA GLU A 70 -15.89 -15.24 23.35
C GLU A 70 -14.57 -15.14 22.58
N GLY A 71 -14.61 -14.81 21.27
CA GLY A 71 -13.43 -14.75 20.44
C GLY A 71 -13.72 -14.65 18.95
N VAL A 72 -12.70 -14.94 18.14
CA VAL A 72 -12.75 -14.90 16.69
C VAL A 72 -12.40 -16.29 16.13
N SER A 73 -13.20 -16.78 15.19
CA SER A 73 -12.92 -17.99 14.43
C SER A 73 -12.48 -17.63 13.02
N ILE A 74 -11.33 -18.13 12.58
CA ILE A 74 -10.76 -17.95 11.25
C ILE A 74 -10.85 -19.29 10.51
N PHE A 75 -11.44 -19.26 9.32
CA PHE A 75 -11.62 -20.42 8.44
C PHE A 75 -10.65 -20.33 7.26
N THR A 76 -9.96 -21.39 6.97
CA THR A 76 -8.97 -21.49 5.90
C THR A 76 -9.48 -22.34 4.75
N GLU A 77 -8.91 -22.15 3.56
CA GLU A 77 -9.32 -22.82 2.32
C GLU A 77 -9.17 -24.35 2.38
N ASP A 78 -8.21 -24.86 3.16
CA ASP A 78 -7.99 -26.27 3.44
C ASP A 78 -9.00 -26.88 4.44
N GLY A 79 -9.94 -26.05 4.94
CA GLY A 79 -11.00 -26.48 5.85
C GLY A 79 -10.64 -26.47 7.33
N GLU A 80 -9.47 -25.95 7.70
CA GLU A 80 -9.11 -25.80 9.11
C GLU A 80 -9.83 -24.61 9.75
N THR A 81 -9.94 -24.64 11.07
CA THR A 81 -10.50 -23.55 11.87
C THR A 81 -9.56 -23.21 13.00
N HIS A 82 -9.19 -21.95 13.09
CA HIS A 82 -8.33 -21.41 14.15
C HIS A 82 -9.12 -20.43 15.01
N SER A 83 -8.91 -20.47 16.33
CA SER A 83 -9.58 -19.57 17.29
C SER A 83 -8.58 -18.65 17.96
N PHE A 84 -8.96 -17.36 18.07
CA PHE A 84 -8.13 -16.29 18.62
C PHE A 84 -8.97 -15.31 19.45
N ASP A 85 -8.32 -14.51 20.29
CA ASP A 85 -8.98 -13.45 21.05
C ASP A 85 -9.32 -12.25 20.15
N HIS A 86 -8.48 -11.95 19.16
CA HIS A 86 -8.60 -10.84 18.24
C HIS A 86 -8.14 -11.20 16.84
N VAL A 87 -8.63 -10.48 15.83
CA VAL A 87 -8.13 -10.53 14.46
C VAL A 87 -7.66 -9.15 14.01
N VAL A 88 -6.53 -9.12 13.30
CA VAL A 88 -6.01 -7.92 12.62
C VAL A 88 -5.99 -8.18 11.13
N PHE A 89 -6.79 -7.46 10.37
CA PHE A 89 -6.76 -7.50 8.91
C PHE A 89 -5.68 -6.54 8.39
N ALA A 90 -4.60 -7.09 7.83
CA ALA A 90 -3.53 -6.35 7.17
C ALA A 90 -3.55 -6.52 5.64
N SER A 91 -4.67 -6.97 5.09
CA SER A 91 -4.96 -7.11 3.66
C SER A 91 -5.60 -5.84 3.09
N HIS A 92 -5.97 -5.84 1.81
CA HIS A 92 -6.80 -4.77 1.24
C HIS A 92 -8.15 -4.67 1.95
N SER A 93 -8.77 -3.48 1.99
CA SER A 93 -10.05 -3.26 2.68
C SER A 93 -11.20 -4.07 2.07
N ASN A 94 -11.24 -4.22 0.73
CA ASN A 94 -12.21 -5.07 0.03
C ASN A 94 -12.02 -6.55 0.36
N GLN A 95 -10.78 -7.03 0.49
CA GLN A 95 -10.47 -8.40 0.90
C GLN A 95 -10.85 -8.63 2.36
N ALA A 96 -10.53 -7.69 3.26
CA ALA A 96 -10.95 -7.76 4.65
C ALA A 96 -12.48 -7.85 4.76
N LEU A 97 -13.22 -7.02 4.03
CA LEU A 97 -14.68 -7.07 4.00
C LEU A 97 -15.23 -8.39 3.46
N ALA A 98 -14.60 -8.94 2.41
CA ALA A 98 -15.01 -10.21 1.80
C ALA A 98 -14.82 -11.42 2.73
N MET A 99 -13.82 -11.38 3.60
CA MET A 99 -13.56 -12.45 4.58
C MET A 99 -14.50 -12.40 5.80
N LEU A 100 -15.15 -11.28 6.09
CA LEU A 100 -16.07 -11.17 7.22
C LEU A 100 -17.41 -11.86 6.92
N ASN A 101 -17.78 -12.85 7.71
CA ASN A 101 -19.08 -13.55 7.60
C ASN A 101 -20.22 -12.72 8.20
N ASP A 102 -19.92 -11.83 9.13
CA ASP A 102 -20.85 -11.06 9.95
C ASP A 102 -20.54 -9.54 9.96
N PRO A 103 -20.21 -8.90 8.82
CA PRO A 103 -19.81 -7.50 8.80
C PRO A 103 -20.92 -6.57 9.24
N THR A 104 -20.60 -5.59 10.08
CA THR A 104 -21.50 -4.53 10.50
C THR A 104 -21.84 -3.57 9.34
N SER A 105 -22.83 -2.70 9.52
CA SER A 105 -23.16 -1.64 8.57
C SER A 105 -21.98 -0.69 8.30
N ASP A 106 -21.25 -0.33 9.36
CA ASP A 106 -20.15 0.60 9.29
C ASP A 106 -18.93 -0.03 8.57
N GLU A 107 -18.61 -1.29 8.88
CA GLU A 107 -17.59 -2.05 8.16
C GLU A 107 -17.93 -2.14 6.67
N ARG A 108 -19.17 -2.50 6.31
CA ARG A 108 -19.60 -2.52 4.91
C ARG A 108 -19.42 -1.17 4.23
N THR A 109 -19.86 -0.10 4.88
CA THR A 109 -19.82 1.24 4.31
C THR A 109 -18.38 1.73 4.14
N LEU A 110 -17.58 1.64 5.20
CA LEU A 110 -16.24 2.24 5.20
C LEU A 110 -15.23 1.42 4.40
N LEU A 111 -15.20 0.10 4.57
CA LEU A 111 -14.24 -0.76 3.85
C LEU A 111 -14.54 -0.83 2.34
N SER A 112 -15.81 -0.79 1.93
CA SER A 112 -16.18 -0.75 0.51
C SER A 112 -15.95 0.61 -0.15
N SER A 113 -15.71 1.66 0.63
CA SER A 113 -15.47 2.99 0.09
C SER A 113 -14.08 3.14 -0.55
N ILE A 114 -13.16 2.25 -0.24
CA ILE A 114 -11.85 2.19 -0.89
C ILE A 114 -11.96 1.24 -2.08
N ARG A 115 -12.01 1.80 -3.29
CA ARG A 115 -12.01 1.00 -4.53
C ARG A 115 -10.61 0.59 -4.90
N TYR A 116 -10.48 -0.52 -5.58
CA TYR A 116 -9.20 -1.02 -6.07
C TYR A 116 -9.24 -1.15 -7.59
N GLU A 117 -8.14 -0.77 -8.24
CA GLU A 117 -7.95 -0.88 -9.67
C GLU A 117 -6.93 -1.97 -9.96
N TYR A 118 -7.29 -2.85 -10.88
CA TYR A 118 -6.41 -3.90 -11.37
C TYR A 118 -5.27 -3.33 -12.21
N ASN A 119 -4.06 -3.82 -11.95
CA ASN A 119 -2.87 -3.45 -12.70
C ASN A 119 -2.01 -4.69 -12.95
N ARG A 120 -1.80 -5.00 -14.22
CA ARG A 120 -0.87 -6.06 -14.62
C ARG A 120 0.56 -5.52 -14.63
N ALA A 121 1.46 -6.17 -13.90
CA ALA A 121 2.87 -5.87 -13.88
C ALA A 121 3.67 -7.01 -14.53
N VAL A 122 4.51 -6.70 -15.51
CA VAL A 122 5.35 -7.67 -16.19
C VAL A 122 6.81 -7.38 -15.89
N LEU A 123 7.51 -8.35 -15.29
CA LEU A 123 8.96 -8.33 -15.10
C LEU A 123 9.63 -8.94 -16.33
N HIS A 124 10.51 -8.19 -16.99
CA HIS A 124 11.10 -8.59 -18.27
C HIS A 124 12.47 -7.96 -18.53
N THR A 125 13.14 -8.44 -19.58
CA THR A 125 14.41 -7.92 -20.09
C THR A 125 14.28 -7.31 -21.49
N ASP A 126 13.06 -7.10 -21.97
CA ASP A 126 12.81 -6.59 -23.32
C ASP A 126 13.02 -5.07 -23.41
N GLU A 127 14.17 -4.64 -23.93
CA GLU A 127 14.51 -3.23 -24.14
C GLU A 127 13.59 -2.52 -25.15
N SER A 128 12.88 -3.27 -26.01
CA SER A 128 11.95 -2.68 -26.98
C SER A 128 10.73 -2.03 -26.33
N MET A 129 10.47 -2.35 -25.05
CA MET A 129 9.43 -1.72 -24.22
C MET A 129 9.86 -0.35 -23.68
N MET A 130 11.12 0.05 -23.88
CA MET A 130 11.68 1.33 -23.43
C MET A 130 11.71 2.36 -24.56
N PRO A 131 11.89 3.66 -24.27
CA PRO A 131 12.06 4.68 -25.30
C PRO A 131 13.20 4.30 -26.27
N ARG A 132 13.02 4.51 -27.59
CA ARG A 132 14.00 4.14 -28.63
C ARG A 132 15.39 4.73 -28.39
N ARG A 133 15.47 5.93 -27.82
CA ARG A 133 16.74 6.58 -27.50
C ARG A 133 17.16 6.23 -26.08
N ARG A 134 18.21 5.44 -25.91
CA ARG A 134 18.72 5.03 -24.58
C ARG A 134 19.04 6.21 -23.66
N ARG A 135 19.44 7.36 -24.22
CA ARG A 135 19.66 8.61 -23.45
C ARG A 135 18.38 9.20 -22.85
N ALA A 136 17.21 8.79 -23.31
CA ALA A 136 15.92 9.21 -22.77
C ALA A 136 15.39 8.26 -21.65
N TRP A 137 16.13 7.20 -21.35
CA TRP A 137 15.74 6.27 -20.30
C TRP A 137 15.87 6.93 -18.93
N ALA A 138 14.78 6.92 -18.20
CA ALA A 138 14.70 7.36 -16.81
C ALA A 138 14.35 6.16 -15.90
N SER A 139 14.41 6.34 -14.60
CA SER A 139 13.95 5.33 -13.65
C SER A 139 12.49 4.95 -13.91
N TRP A 140 11.66 5.92 -14.32
CA TRP A 140 10.24 5.79 -14.67
C TRP A 140 10.02 6.36 -16.06
N ASN A 141 9.42 5.55 -16.93
CA ASN A 141 9.16 5.92 -18.31
C ASN A 141 7.68 5.73 -18.61
N TYR A 142 6.98 6.85 -18.77
CA TYR A 142 5.61 6.82 -19.26
C TYR A 142 5.61 6.60 -20.77
N ILE A 143 4.82 5.64 -21.24
CA ILE A 143 4.72 5.26 -22.65
C ILE A 143 3.25 5.36 -23.08
N SER A 144 2.98 6.26 -24.02
CA SER A 144 1.66 6.42 -24.62
C SER A 144 1.53 5.54 -25.87
N ALA A 145 0.39 4.88 -26.03
CA ALA A 145 0.07 4.13 -27.23
C ALA A 145 -0.28 5.02 -28.45
N GLY A 146 -0.48 6.31 -28.25
CA GLY A 146 -0.87 7.27 -29.31
C GLY A 146 -1.96 8.23 -28.84
N LYS A 147 -2.41 9.12 -29.76
CA LYS A 147 -3.29 10.26 -29.42
C LYS A 147 -4.78 9.90 -29.24
N GLU A 148 -5.22 8.69 -29.56
CA GLU A 148 -6.66 8.45 -29.80
C GLU A 148 -7.40 7.72 -28.68
N ASP A 149 -6.70 7.18 -27.66
CA ASP A 149 -7.38 6.42 -26.62
C ASP A 149 -7.04 6.92 -25.20
N GLN A 150 -7.82 7.90 -24.74
CA GLN A 150 -7.72 8.44 -23.38
C GLN A 150 -8.31 7.48 -22.32
N SER A 151 -9.00 6.41 -22.73
CA SER A 151 -9.58 5.40 -21.85
C SER A 151 -8.58 4.31 -21.44
N GLN A 152 -7.40 4.27 -22.05
CA GLN A 152 -6.40 3.25 -21.75
C GLN A 152 -5.71 3.53 -20.41
N LEU A 153 -5.43 2.44 -19.69
CA LEU A 153 -4.61 2.48 -18.49
C LEU A 153 -3.22 3.04 -18.79
N VAL A 154 -2.69 3.78 -17.84
CA VAL A 154 -1.33 4.35 -17.94
C VAL A 154 -0.31 3.23 -18.02
N CYS A 155 0.44 3.16 -19.14
CA CYS A 155 1.58 2.27 -19.27
C CYS A 155 2.83 2.92 -18.72
N LEU A 156 3.46 2.28 -17.75
CA LEU A 156 4.65 2.79 -17.07
C LEU A 156 5.73 1.72 -17.00
N SER A 157 6.90 2.00 -17.56
CA SER A 157 8.05 1.11 -17.46
C SER A 157 9.09 1.64 -16.48
N TYR A 158 9.40 0.83 -15.48
CA TYR A 158 10.46 1.07 -14.50
C TYR A 158 11.77 0.45 -14.97
N TRP A 159 12.85 1.21 -15.01
CA TRP A 159 14.19 0.69 -15.23
C TRP A 159 14.81 0.29 -13.88
N MET A 160 14.72 -0.99 -13.55
CA MET A 160 15.08 -1.52 -12.22
C MET A 160 16.57 -1.39 -11.93
N ASN A 161 17.43 -1.45 -12.96
CA ASN A 161 18.87 -1.28 -12.79
C ASN A 161 19.24 0.08 -12.18
N LEU A 162 18.47 1.12 -12.51
CA LEU A 162 18.68 2.46 -11.95
C LEU A 162 18.05 2.61 -10.57
N LEU A 163 16.90 1.96 -10.34
CA LEU A 163 16.18 2.03 -9.07
C LEU A 163 16.81 1.20 -7.96
N GLN A 164 17.38 0.03 -8.30
CA GLN A 164 17.91 -0.93 -7.32
C GLN A 164 19.41 -1.18 -7.45
N ASN A 165 20.11 -0.34 -8.22
CA ASN A 165 21.55 -0.47 -8.46
C ASN A 165 21.98 -1.88 -8.96
N ILE A 166 21.17 -2.47 -9.84
CA ILE A 166 21.46 -3.73 -10.52
C ILE A 166 22.47 -3.45 -11.65
N ASP A 167 23.38 -4.39 -11.91
CA ASP A 167 24.34 -4.29 -12.99
C ASP A 167 23.64 -4.02 -14.33
N ARG A 168 24.13 -3.02 -15.07
CA ARG A 168 23.54 -2.57 -16.33
C ARG A 168 23.74 -3.52 -17.50
N ASP A 169 24.64 -4.50 -17.37
CA ASP A 169 24.84 -5.56 -18.34
C ASP A 169 23.66 -6.56 -18.33
N TYR A 170 22.86 -6.55 -17.28
CA TYR A 170 21.66 -7.36 -17.14
C TYR A 170 20.42 -6.47 -17.06
N PRO A 171 19.89 -5.96 -18.19
CA PRO A 171 18.77 -5.03 -18.19
C PRO A 171 17.51 -5.68 -17.59
N VAL A 172 16.91 -5.02 -16.61
CA VAL A 172 15.69 -5.49 -15.95
C VAL A 172 14.66 -4.37 -15.89
N PHE A 173 13.44 -4.68 -16.32
CA PHE A 173 12.32 -3.76 -16.36
C PHE A 173 11.11 -4.35 -15.68
N VAL A 174 10.29 -3.47 -15.11
CA VAL A 174 8.91 -3.78 -14.71
C VAL A 174 8.00 -2.83 -15.48
N THR A 175 7.13 -3.39 -16.31
CA THR A 175 6.13 -2.59 -17.04
C THR A 175 4.74 -2.84 -16.49
N LEU A 176 4.09 -1.75 -16.03
CA LEU A 176 2.69 -1.76 -15.65
C LEU A 176 1.82 -1.51 -16.87
N ASN A 177 0.74 -2.28 -16.98
CA ASN A 177 -0.30 -2.16 -18.02
C ASN A 177 0.30 -1.98 -19.42
N PRO A 178 1.14 -2.91 -19.89
CA PRO A 178 1.80 -2.80 -21.18
C PRO A 178 0.76 -2.75 -22.31
N HIS A 179 0.85 -1.75 -23.20
CA HIS A 179 0.00 -1.65 -24.40
C HIS A 179 0.25 -2.77 -25.40
N ARG A 180 1.41 -3.38 -25.35
CA ARG A 180 1.78 -4.62 -26.04
C ARG A 180 2.59 -5.48 -25.08
N ASP A 181 2.45 -6.77 -25.18
CA ASP A 181 3.25 -7.67 -24.35
C ASP A 181 4.73 -7.59 -24.72
N PRO A 182 5.63 -7.65 -23.71
CA PRO A 182 7.03 -7.92 -23.95
C PRO A 182 7.21 -9.25 -24.68
N ASP A 183 8.33 -9.42 -25.35
CA ASP A 183 8.71 -10.69 -25.98
C ASP A 183 8.61 -11.83 -24.93
N PRO A 184 7.85 -12.90 -25.21
CA PRO A 184 7.72 -14.03 -24.29
C PRO A 184 9.06 -14.64 -23.86
N ALA A 185 10.06 -14.67 -24.77
CA ALA A 185 11.40 -15.17 -24.49
C ALA A 185 12.20 -14.27 -23.52
N LYS A 186 11.76 -13.03 -23.34
CA LYS A 186 12.37 -12.03 -22.44
C LYS A 186 11.49 -11.73 -21.22
N THR A 187 10.33 -12.35 -21.12
CA THR A 187 9.44 -12.23 -19.97
C THR A 187 9.88 -13.17 -18.87
N ILE A 188 10.15 -12.62 -17.68
CA ILE A 188 10.55 -13.40 -16.50
C ILE A 188 9.31 -13.84 -15.76
N ARG A 189 8.38 -12.90 -15.47
CA ARG A 189 7.16 -13.18 -14.73
C ARG A 189 6.12 -12.07 -14.92
N SER A 190 4.85 -12.44 -14.85
CA SER A 190 3.72 -11.50 -14.78
C SER A 190 3.05 -11.60 -13.42
N PHE A 191 2.58 -10.46 -12.92
CA PHE A 191 1.88 -10.34 -11.65
C PHE A 191 0.64 -9.49 -11.85
N ASP A 192 -0.41 -9.86 -11.13
CA ASP A 192 -1.65 -9.12 -11.06
C ASP A 192 -1.72 -8.40 -9.72
N TYR A 193 -1.78 -7.08 -9.76
CA TYR A 193 -1.86 -6.23 -8.58
C TYR A 193 -3.15 -5.43 -8.60
N GLU A 194 -3.63 -5.11 -7.43
CA GLU A 194 -4.70 -4.15 -7.22
C GLU A 194 -4.15 -2.95 -6.43
N HIS A 195 -4.44 -1.74 -6.91
CA HIS A 195 -4.03 -0.51 -6.24
C HIS A 195 -5.27 0.24 -5.74
N PRO A 196 -5.25 0.76 -4.51
CA PRO A 196 -6.35 1.56 -3.99
C PRO A 196 -6.49 2.87 -4.76
N ILE A 197 -7.73 3.26 -5.05
CA ILE A 197 -8.07 4.54 -5.66
C ILE A 197 -8.45 5.52 -4.54
N PHE A 198 -7.73 6.63 -4.46
CA PHE A 198 -7.97 7.67 -3.46
C PHE A 198 -8.83 8.79 -4.04
N ASP A 199 -10.09 8.47 -4.35
CA ASP A 199 -11.11 9.46 -4.70
C ASP A 199 -11.67 10.16 -3.44
N GLN A 200 -12.58 11.11 -3.63
CA GLN A 200 -13.16 11.85 -2.51
C GLN A 200 -13.87 10.92 -1.51
N LYS A 201 -14.53 9.87 -2.00
CA LYS A 201 -15.22 8.89 -1.15
C LYS A 201 -14.24 8.13 -0.26
N ALA A 202 -13.10 7.71 -0.82
CA ALA A 202 -12.03 7.07 -0.07
C ALA A 202 -11.44 8.01 1.00
N LEU A 203 -11.17 9.28 0.65
CA LEU A 203 -10.66 10.27 1.60
C LEU A 203 -11.64 10.58 2.74
N ASP A 204 -12.94 10.57 2.46
CA ASP A 204 -13.94 10.79 3.50
C ASP A 204 -14.12 9.56 4.40
N ALA A 205 -13.98 8.35 3.84
CA ALA A 205 -13.97 7.11 4.63
C ALA A 205 -12.73 7.03 5.54
N GLN A 206 -11.55 7.46 5.09
CA GLN A 206 -10.32 7.46 5.90
C GLN A 206 -10.47 8.23 7.21
N LYS A 207 -11.27 9.29 7.22
CA LYS A 207 -11.55 10.08 8.45
C LYS A 207 -12.31 9.30 9.51
N GLN A 208 -12.95 8.19 9.12
CA GLN A 208 -13.84 7.39 9.96
C GLN A 208 -13.35 5.96 10.19
N LEU A 209 -12.39 5.46 9.35
CA LEU A 209 -11.90 4.08 9.44
C LEU A 209 -11.36 3.71 10.82
N TRP A 210 -10.77 4.68 11.54
CA TRP A 210 -10.22 4.40 12.87
C TRP A 210 -11.28 4.06 13.91
N ALA A 211 -12.52 4.50 13.72
CA ALA A 211 -13.65 4.16 14.61
C ALA A 211 -14.04 2.68 14.58
N LEU A 212 -13.58 1.91 13.57
CA LEU A 212 -13.79 0.46 13.49
C LEU A 212 -12.88 -0.33 14.44
N GLN A 213 -11.78 0.27 14.91
CA GLN A 213 -10.75 -0.44 15.66
C GLN A 213 -11.28 -1.01 16.99
N GLY A 214 -11.00 -2.28 17.23
CA GLY A 214 -11.38 -2.99 18.45
C GLY A 214 -12.83 -3.43 18.53
N SER A 215 -13.70 -2.94 17.66
CA SER A 215 -15.09 -3.39 17.57
C SER A 215 -15.15 -4.86 17.20
N ASN A 216 -15.97 -5.65 17.93
CA ASN A 216 -16.09 -7.08 17.70
C ASN A 216 -14.73 -7.80 17.62
N ARG A 217 -13.78 -7.41 18.47
CA ARG A 217 -12.41 -8.00 18.52
C ARG A 217 -11.63 -7.89 17.20
N THR A 218 -11.97 -6.92 16.35
CA THR A 218 -11.46 -6.78 15.01
C THR A 218 -10.67 -5.48 14.85
N TRP A 219 -9.55 -5.57 14.15
CA TRP A 219 -8.64 -4.47 13.89
C TRP A 219 -8.26 -4.45 12.43
N TYR A 220 -7.98 -3.27 11.90
CA TYR A 220 -7.66 -3.05 10.50
C TYR A 220 -6.40 -2.21 10.37
N CYS A 221 -5.47 -2.62 9.53
CA CYS A 221 -4.32 -1.81 9.15
C CYS A 221 -3.99 -2.02 7.67
N GLY A 222 -3.24 -1.09 7.11
CA GLY A 222 -2.82 -1.16 5.72
C GLY A 222 -2.57 0.22 5.14
N ALA A 223 -1.98 0.26 3.97
CA ALA A 223 -1.63 1.52 3.30
C ALA A 223 -2.85 2.36 2.91
N TYR A 224 -4.05 1.78 2.87
CA TYR A 224 -5.31 2.48 2.58
C TYR A 224 -5.79 3.41 3.72
N PHE A 225 -5.20 3.34 4.91
CA PHE A 225 -5.39 4.34 5.96
C PHE A 225 -4.74 5.68 5.66
N GLY A 226 -3.78 5.70 4.72
CA GLY A 226 -3.11 6.89 4.20
C GLY A 226 -3.21 6.95 2.68
N TYR A 227 -2.10 7.19 2.00
CA TYR A 227 -2.06 7.41 0.54
C TYR A 227 -1.46 6.23 -0.25
N GLY A 228 -1.45 5.03 0.32
CA GLY A 228 -1.04 3.81 -0.37
C GLY A 228 0.48 3.54 -0.34
N PHE A 229 1.23 4.19 0.52
CA PHE A 229 2.68 3.99 0.64
C PHE A 229 3.04 3.04 1.79
N HIS A 230 4.27 2.48 1.75
CA HIS A 230 4.80 1.62 2.80
C HIS A 230 4.73 2.27 4.19
N GLU A 231 5.03 3.57 4.28
CA GLU A 231 4.97 4.33 5.53
C GLU A 231 3.54 4.40 6.09
N ASP A 232 2.53 4.50 5.23
CA ASP A 232 1.12 4.51 5.66
C ASP A 232 0.72 3.17 6.26
N GLY A 233 1.17 2.06 5.64
CA GLY A 233 1.00 0.71 6.16
C GLY A 233 1.71 0.51 7.49
N LEU A 234 2.96 0.99 7.60
CA LEU A 234 3.75 0.91 8.83
C LEU A 234 3.10 1.69 9.98
N GLN A 235 2.69 2.95 9.73
CA GLN A 235 2.07 3.78 10.76
C GLN A 235 0.75 3.19 11.25
N SER A 236 -0.10 2.70 10.35
CA SER A 236 -1.37 2.06 10.73
C SER A 236 -1.16 0.76 11.50
N GLY A 237 -0.19 -0.07 11.08
CA GLY A 237 0.13 -1.31 11.77
C GLY A 237 0.68 -1.09 13.18
N LEU A 238 1.60 -0.13 13.34
CA LEU A 238 2.14 0.23 14.65
C LEU A 238 1.07 0.81 15.57
N ALA A 239 0.22 1.70 15.06
CA ALA A 239 -0.86 2.28 15.86
C ALA A 239 -1.87 1.22 16.34
N VAL A 240 -2.22 0.25 15.49
CA VAL A 240 -3.06 -0.90 15.87
C VAL A 240 -2.36 -1.75 16.93
N ALA A 241 -1.09 -2.10 16.72
CA ALA A 241 -0.32 -2.91 17.66
C ALA A 241 -0.20 -2.25 19.04
N GLU A 242 0.03 -0.93 19.08
CA GLU A 242 0.09 -0.14 20.31
C GLU A 242 -1.25 -0.08 21.04
N GLN A 243 -2.35 0.09 20.31
CA GLN A 243 -3.68 0.15 20.90
C GLN A 243 -4.15 -1.22 21.40
N LEU A 244 -3.93 -2.29 20.63
CA LEU A 244 -4.29 -3.66 20.99
C LEU A 244 -3.41 -4.20 22.12
N GLY A 245 -2.10 -4.01 22.04
CA GLY A 245 -1.13 -4.55 22.99
C GLY A 245 -0.88 -3.69 24.21
N GLY A 246 -1.29 -2.41 24.21
CA GLY A 246 -1.07 -1.47 25.29
C GLY A 246 0.39 -1.03 25.49
N LEU A 247 1.29 -1.38 24.55
CA LEU A 247 2.71 -1.07 24.62
C LEU A 247 3.08 -0.16 23.45
N LYS A 248 3.70 0.99 23.77
CA LYS A 248 4.23 1.89 22.75
C LYS A 248 5.53 1.36 22.15
N ARG A 249 5.79 1.73 20.90
CA ARG A 249 7.09 1.49 20.24
C ARG A 249 8.24 2.06 21.07
N PRO A 250 9.42 1.41 21.10
CA PRO A 250 10.53 1.82 21.94
C PRO A 250 11.36 3.00 21.38
N TRP A 251 10.83 3.72 20.41
CA TRP A 251 11.44 4.92 19.83
C TRP A 251 10.40 6.02 19.66
N THR A 252 10.85 7.25 19.56
CA THR A 252 10.02 8.44 19.33
C THR A 252 10.43 9.08 18.01
N VAL A 253 9.43 9.45 17.21
CA VAL A 253 9.59 10.24 15.98
C VAL A 253 8.57 11.36 15.98
N ASP A 254 8.92 12.49 15.37
CA ASP A 254 7.99 13.58 15.18
C ASP A 254 6.81 13.10 14.33
N ASN A 255 5.58 13.40 14.78
CA ASN A 255 4.36 13.10 14.05
C ASN A 255 4.18 11.60 13.71
N GLU A 256 4.33 10.74 14.70
CA GLU A 256 4.35 9.26 14.61
C GLU A 256 3.24 8.65 13.75
N SER A 257 2.04 9.24 13.76
CA SER A 257 0.86 8.76 13.03
C SER A 257 0.27 9.83 12.09
N GLY A 258 1.04 10.84 11.74
CA GLY A 258 0.55 12.00 10.98
C GLY A 258 0.18 11.74 9.52
N ARG A 259 0.38 10.52 9.05
CA ARG A 259 -0.06 10.10 7.72
C ARG A 259 -1.42 9.42 7.71
N ILE A 260 -1.92 9.01 8.88
CA ILE A 260 -3.21 8.35 9.04
C ILE A 260 -4.15 9.22 9.88
N CYS A 261 -5.47 9.03 9.73
CA CYS A 261 -6.46 9.74 10.52
C CYS A 261 -6.90 8.84 11.69
N MET A 262 -6.55 9.22 12.90
CA MET A 262 -6.94 8.52 14.14
C MET A 262 -8.09 9.24 14.86
N ALA A 263 -8.93 9.98 14.15
CA ALA A 263 -10.09 10.66 14.72
C ALA A 263 -11.05 9.67 15.39
N GLY A 264 -11.42 9.93 16.63
CA GLY A 264 -12.22 9.02 17.49
C GLY A 264 -11.53 8.68 18.81
N LEU A 265 -10.20 8.86 18.90
CA LEU A 265 -9.53 8.95 20.20
C LEU A 265 -9.77 10.35 20.77
N VAL A 266 -10.39 10.44 21.93
CA VAL A 266 -10.50 11.71 22.67
C VAL A 266 -9.07 12.19 22.92
N ASP A 267 -8.68 13.27 22.24
CA ASP A 267 -7.44 13.97 22.53
C ASP A 267 -7.44 14.35 24.00
N THR A 268 -6.61 13.67 24.79
CA THR A 268 -6.19 14.25 26.07
C THR A 268 -5.31 15.45 25.66
N PRO A 269 -5.69 16.68 25.99
CA PRO A 269 -4.91 17.83 25.56
C PRO A 269 -3.53 17.72 26.21
N SER A 270 -2.51 17.52 25.38
CA SER A 270 -1.14 17.75 25.76
C SER A 270 -1.03 19.25 26.06
N THR A 271 -0.95 19.59 27.34
CA THR A 271 -0.57 20.92 27.80
C THR A 271 0.77 21.27 27.19
N VAL A 272 0.72 22.00 26.09
CA VAL A 272 1.87 22.76 25.61
C VAL A 272 2.11 23.86 26.64
N GLN A 273 3.08 23.67 27.53
CA GLN A 273 3.66 24.75 28.27
C GLN A 273 4.41 25.63 27.28
N GLU A 274 3.82 26.78 26.95
CA GLU A 274 4.55 27.91 26.39
C GLU A 274 5.62 28.30 27.42
N ALA A 275 6.87 28.05 27.08
CA ALA A 275 8.00 28.67 27.80
C ALA A 275 8.23 30.05 27.21
N ALA A 276 8.04 31.06 28.05
CA ALA A 276 8.37 32.45 27.79
C ALA A 276 9.90 32.67 27.63
#